data_6f70cdcd6b79085a04346785124063ac
#
_entry.id   6f70cdcd6b79085a04346785124063ac
#
_cell.length_a   1.000
_cell.length_b   1.000
_cell.length_c   1.000
_cell.angle_alpha   90.00
_cell.angle_beta   90.00
_cell.angle_gamma   90.00
#
_symmetry.space_group_name_H-M   'P 1'
#
loop_
_entity.id
_entity.type
_entity.pdbx_description
1 polymer ?
#
loop_
_entity_poly.entity_id
_entity_poly.type
_entity_poly.pdbx_seq_one_letter_code
_entity_poly.pdbx_strand_id
1 'polypeptide(L)'
;LDITAYSAVHAWGFTTGEYRVPGPEELAELAARIDYTQVELDPEGCRVRLPQGMQLDLGSIAKGWASDLLAELAGGEPAIFNLGGNVRTAGDKPDGSPWRIGIQTPEAGSSGYLGVLELTGSQAVITSGGYERYFEEDGQTYWHIMDPETAAPARSGLKSVTIVSPLGVYCDALSTAVFVRGADWGADFWRTHQDFEMVLVLEDGSLWVTAGLAGSFTLAEDYQDLEVTVIQL
;
A
#
# COMPACT_ATOMS: atom_id res chain seq x y z
N LEU A 1 -5.26 -4.48 -8.15
CA LEU A 1 -4.31 -5.43 -7.55
C LEU A 1 -4.48 -6.81 -8.18
N ASP A 2 -3.38 -7.47 -8.52
CA ASP A 2 -3.38 -8.85 -9.00
C ASP A 2 -2.26 -9.65 -8.32
N ILE A 3 -2.63 -10.69 -7.59
CA ILE A 3 -1.69 -11.53 -6.85
C ILE A 3 -0.85 -12.45 -7.74
N THR A 4 -1.11 -12.53 -9.02
CA THR A 4 -0.36 -13.37 -9.99
C THR A 4 0.81 -12.62 -10.62
N ALA A 5 1.11 -11.40 -10.15
CA ALA A 5 2.18 -10.55 -10.67
C ALA A 5 3.62 -10.99 -10.26
N TYR A 6 3.79 -12.10 -9.51
CA TYR A 6 5.12 -12.54 -9.03
C TYR A 6 6.15 -12.64 -10.14
N SER A 7 5.78 -13.20 -11.30
CA SER A 7 6.72 -13.38 -12.40
C SER A 7 7.28 -12.04 -12.93
N ALA A 8 6.47 -10.97 -12.90
CA ALA A 8 6.92 -9.64 -13.23
C ALA A 8 7.90 -9.12 -12.17
N VAL A 9 7.52 -9.15 -10.88
CA VAL A 9 8.38 -8.72 -9.75
C VAL A 9 9.74 -9.46 -9.80
N HIS A 10 9.71 -10.76 -10.13
CA HIS A 10 10.92 -11.58 -10.25
C HIS A 10 11.78 -11.19 -11.46
N ALA A 11 11.17 -10.94 -12.63
CA ALA A 11 11.87 -10.57 -13.84
C ALA A 11 12.63 -9.23 -13.72
N TRP A 12 12.09 -8.29 -12.94
CA TRP A 12 12.75 -7.04 -12.58
C TRP A 12 13.84 -7.19 -11.52
N GLY A 13 14.02 -8.39 -10.92
CA GLY A 13 15.05 -8.68 -9.94
C GLY A 13 14.69 -8.37 -8.49
N PHE A 14 13.47 -7.94 -8.18
CA PHE A 14 13.06 -7.55 -6.81
C PHE A 14 13.02 -8.73 -5.82
N THR A 15 13.00 -9.96 -6.30
CA THR A 15 13.05 -11.17 -5.46
C THR A 15 14.45 -11.75 -5.31
N THR A 16 15.37 -11.41 -6.22
CA THR A 16 16.75 -11.96 -6.26
C THR A 16 17.81 -10.96 -5.84
N GLY A 17 17.53 -9.66 -5.98
CA GLY A 17 18.51 -8.58 -5.85
C GLY A 17 19.36 -8.37 -7.13
N GLU A 18 19.13 -9.17 -8.19
CA GLU A 18 19.77 -9.02 -9.49
C GLU A 18 18.87 -8.13 -10.39
N TYR A 19 18.93 -6.83 -10.14
CA TYR A 19 18.07 -5.85 -10.82
C TYR A 19 18.40 -5.74 -12.30
N ARG A 20 17.35 -5.58 -13.12
CA ARG A 20 17.45 -5.31 -14.55
C ARG A 20 16.15 -4.72 -15.10
N VAL A 21 16.21 -4.10 -16.26
CA VAL A 21 15.03 -3.66 -17.02
C VAL A 21 14.70 -4.72 -18.08
N PRO A 22 13.56 -5.46 -17.96
CA PRO A 22 13.13 -6.42 -18.98
C PRO A 22 12.79 -5.73 -20.30
N GLY A 23 13.06 -6.43 -21.44
CA GLY A 23 12.72 -5.90 -22.75
C GLY A 23 11.21 -5.89 -23.04
N PRO A 24 10.76 -5.11 -24.05
CA PRO A 24 9.33 -4.95 -24.34
C PRO A 24 8.60 -6.27 -24.67
N GLU A 25 9.25 -7.20 -25.38
CA GLU A 25 8.66 -8.50 -25.71
C GLU A 25 8.48 -9.36 -24.44
N GLU A 26 9.48 -9.37 -23.54
CA GLU A 26 9.40 -10.06 -22.27
C GLU A 26 8.28 -9.49 -21.39
N LEU A 27 8.16 -8.15 -21.32
CA LEU A 27 7.09 -7.49 -20.55
C LEU A 27 5.71 -7.87 -21.08
N ALA A 28 5.53 -7.93 -22.40
CA ALA A 28 4.25 -8.34 -22.99
C ALA A 28 3.91 -9.82 -22.67
N GLU A 29 4.91 -10.71 -22.66
CA GLU A 29 4.71 -12.11 -22.28
C GLU A 29 4.38 -12.25 -20.78
N LEU A 30 5.00 -11.43 -19.92
CA LEU A 30 4.73 -11.43 -18.48
C LEU A 30 3.32 -10.91 -18.20
N ALA A 31 2.94 -9.78 -18.80
CA ALA A 31 1.61 -9.19 -18.64
C ALA A 31 0.48 -10.15 -19.05
N ALA A 32 0.69 -10.89 -20.15
CA ALA A 32 -0.29 -11.89 -20.62
C ALA A 32 -0.53 -13.06 -19.63
N ARG A 33 0.33 -13.22 -18.61
CA ARG A 33 0.20 -14.26 -17.58
C ARG A 33 -0.35 -13.76 -16.25
N ILE A 34 -0.54 -12.45 -16.13
CA ILE A 34 -1.08 -11.83 -14.91
C ILE A 34 -2.60 -11.81 -15.04
N ASP A 35 -3.27 -12.77 -14.40
CA ASP A 35 -4.72 -12.91 -14.42
C ASP A 35 -5.18 -13.76 -13.23
N TYR A 36 -5.56 -13.13 -12.13
CA TYR A 36 -6.02 -13.81 -10.92
C TYR A 36 -7.30 -14.64 -11.15
N THR A 37 -8.08 -14.37 -12.20
CA THR A 37 -9.33 -15.11 -12.47
C THR A 37 -9.07 -16.57 -12.88
N GLN A 38 -7.82 -16.89 -13.24
CA GLN A 38 -7.39 -18.25 -13.55
C GLN A 38 -6.96 -19.05 -12.30
N VAL A 39 -6.95 -18.43 -11.13
CA VAL A 39 -6.65 -19.11 -9.87
C VAL A 39 -7.87 -19.86 -9.40
N GLU A 40 -7.78 -21.19 -9.31
CA GLU A 40 -8.85 -22.03 -8.79
C GLU A 40 -8.64 -22.29 -7.30
N LEU A 41 -9.67 -22.02 -6.50
CA LEU A 41 -9.65 -22.27 -5.05
C LEU A 41 -10.59 -23.44 -4.72
N ASP A 42 -10.09 -24.37 -3.92
CA ASP A 42 -10.87 -25.42 -3.26
C ASP A 42 -10.76 -25.21 -1.74
N PRO A 43 -11.64 -24.41 -1.12
CA PRO A 43 -11.59 -24.11 0.31
C PRO A 43 -11.81 -25.36 1.18
N GLU A 44 -12.65 -26.31 0.75
CA GLU A 44 -12.94 -27.54 1.49
C GLU A 44 -11.73 -28.46 1.53
N GLY A 45 -11.01 -28.59 0.38
CA GLY A 45 -9.78 -29.36 0.28
C GLY A 45 -8.52 -28.61 0.69
N CYS A 46 -8.61 -27.33 1.06
CA CYS A 46 -7.48 -26.44 1.33
C CYS A 46 -6.46 -26.46 0.17
N ARG A 47 -6.94 -26.34 -1.07
CA ARG A 47 -6.10 -26.43 -2.28
C ARG A 47 -6.22 -25.17 -3.12
N VAL A 48 -5.10 -24.85 -3.77
CA VAL A 48 -5.01 -23.81 -4.81
C VAL A 48 -4.46 -24.47 -6.07
N ARG A 49 -5.11 -24.25 -7.19
CA ARG A 49 -4.62 -24.68 -8.50
C ARG A 49 -4.27 -23.46 -9.34
N LEU A 50 -3.09 -23.49 -9.93
CA LEU A 50 -2.57 -22.44 -10.81
C LEU A 50 -2.32 -23.03 -12.20
N PRO A 51 -2.54 -22.26 -13.27
CA PRO A 51 -2.02 -22.58 -14.60
C PRO A 51 -0.51 -22.79 -14.58
N GLN A 52 0.00 -23.57 -15.53
CA GLN A 52 1.43 -23.82 -15.63
C GLN A 52 2.21 -22.52 -15.84
N GLY A 53 3.21 -22.28 -14.98
CA GLY A 53 4.07 -21.10 -15.01
C GLY A 53 3.50 -19.87 -14.31
N MET A 54 2.26 -19.92 -13.81
CA MET A 54 1.72 -18.87 -12.94
C MET A 54 2.30 -18.98 -11.53
N GLN A 55 2.57 -17.85 -10.91
CA GLN A 55 3.10 -17.76 -9.54
C GLN A 55 2.35 -16.66 -8.78
N LEU A 56 2.21 -16.84 -7.46
CA LEU A 56 1.51 -15.89 -6.60
C LEU A 56 2.49 -15.04 -5.80
N ASP A 57 2.17 -13.76 -5.67
CA ASP A 57 2.77 -12.83 -4.72
C ASP A 57 1.70 -12.32 -3.76
N LEU A 58 1.86 -12.60 -2.48
CA LEU A 58 0.97 -12.15 -1.43
C LEU A 58 1.55 -10.96 -0.64
N GLY A 59 2.63 -10.35 -1.13
CA GLY A 59 3.34 -9.27 -0.46
C GLY A 59 2.48 -8.03 -0.19
N SER A 60 1.44 -7.83 -1.00
CA SER A 60 0.49 -6.71 -0.88
C SER A 60 -0.71 -6.96 0.04
N ILE A 61 -0.77 -8.14 0.70
CA ILE A 61 -1.89 -8.50 1.60
C ILE A 61 -1.41 -9.22 2.87
N ALA A 62 -0.24 -9.84 2.84
CA ALA A 62 0.21 -10.73 3.91
C ALA A 62 0.49 -10.00 5.23
N LYS A 63 1.08 -8.81 5.18
CA LYS A 63 1.35 -8.01 6.39
C LYS A 63 0.07 -7.47 6.99
N GLY A 64 -0.87 -7.01 6.14
CA GLY A 64 -2.18 -6.56 6.57
C GLY A 64 -2.96 -7.66 7.27
N TRP A 65 -3.03 -8.85 6.67
CA TRP A 65 -3.66 -10.02 7.27
C TRP A 65 -3.01 -10.43 8.59
N ALA A 66 -1.68 -10.47 8.65
CA ALA A 66 -0.95 -10.79 9.88
C ALA A 66 -1.22 -9.76 10.99
N SER A 67 -1.36 -8.47 10.64
CA SER A 67 -1.68 -7.41 11.59
C SER A 67 -3.10 -7.56 12.17
N ASP A 68 -4.06 -8.04 11.38
CA ASP A 68 -5.41 -8.32 11.85
C ASP A 68 -5.42 -9.50 12.84
N LEU A 69 -4.68 -10.58 12.56
CA LEU A 69 -4.51 -11.69 13.51
C LEU A 69 -3.87 -11.25 14.83
N LEU A 70 -2.88 -10.36 14.78
CA LEU A 70 -2.25 -9.82 16.00
C LEU A 70 -3.25 -8.98 16.83
N ALA A 71 -4.09 -8.18 16.16
CA ALA A 71 -5.15 -7.43 16.85
C ALA A 71 -6.20 -8.34 17.49
N GLU A 72 -6.58 -9.45 16.84
CA GLU A 72 -7.45 -10.47 17.43
C GLU A 72 -6.80 -11.15 18.64
N LEU A 73 -5.51 -11.51 18.54
CA LEU A 73 -4.75 -12.12 19.63
C LEU A 73 -4.56 -11.19 20.83
N ALA A 74 -4.61 -9.86 20.64
CA ALA A 74 -4.61 -8.91 21.75
C ALA A 74 -5.86 -9.02 22.64
N GLY A 75 -6.95 -9.69 22.16
CA GLY A 75 -8.10 -10.05 22.98
C GLY A 75 -8.86 -8.86 23.58
N GLY A 76 -8.76 -7.68 22.95
CA GLY A 76 -9.35 -6.43 23.44
C GLY A 76 -8.39 -5.58 24.32
N GLU A 77 -7.20 -6.07 24.62
CA GLU A 77 -6.19 -5.28 25.32
C GLU A 77 -5.62 -4.21 24.38
N PRO A 78 -5.39 -2.99 24.88
CA PRO A 78 -4.77 -1.92 24.10
C PRO A 78 -3.38 -2.30 23.61
N ALA A 79 -3.18 -2.27 22.30
CA ALA A 79 -1.89 -2.60 21.71
C ALA A 79 -1.63 -1.81 20.41
N ILE A 80 -0.36 -1.71 20.03
CA ILE A 80 0.08 -1.23 18.74
C ILE A 80 1.11 -2.19 18.18
N PHE A 81 0.90 -2.61 16.94
CA PHE A 81 1.79 -3.50 16.19
C PHE A 81 2.37 -2.74 15.01
N ASN A 82 3.65 -2.95 14.72
CA ASN A 82 4.30 -2.41 13.54
C ASN A 82 5.04 -3.54 12.81
N LEU A 83 4.56 -3.89 11.63
CA LEU A 83 5.09 -4.94 10.77
C LEU A 83 5.83 -4.31 9.58
N GLY A 84 7.00 -3.69 9.84
CA GLY A 84 7.79 -3.05 8.79
C GLY A 84 7.04 -1.91 8.08
N GLY A 85 6.47 -0.98 8.86
CA GLY A 85 5.71 0.17 8.35
C GLY A 85 4.19 -0.05 8.30
N ASN A 86 3.70 -1.29 8.28
CA ASN A 86 2.27 -1.57 8.43
C ASN A 86 1.90 -1.48 9.91
N VAL A 87 1.19 -0.43 10.31
CA VAL A 87 0.82 -0.18 11.70
C VAL A 87 -0.62 -0.64 11.94
N ARG A 88 -0.85 -1.33 13.07
CA ARG A 88 -2.16 -1.79 13.53
C ARG A 88 -2.34 -1.43 14.99
N THR A 89 -3.41 -0.70 15.33
CA THR A 89 -3.82 -0.46 16.71
C THR A 89 -4.92 -1.46 17.11
N ALA A 90 -4.97 -1.84 18.39
CA ALA A 90 -6.06 -2.59 18.99
C ALA A 90 -6.55 -1.81 20.21
N GLY A 91 -7.87 -1.58 20.27
CA GLY A 91 -8.50 -0.82 21.34
C GLY A 91 -8.03 0.63 21.47
N ASP A 92 -8.53 1.31 22.51
CA ASP A 92 -8.14 2.67 22.86
C ASP A 92 -6.97 2.66 23.84
N LYS A 93 -6.15 3.71 23.81
CA LYS A 93 -5.10 3.86 24.82
C LYS A 93 -5.68 3.97 26.24
N PRO A 94 -5.02 3.39 27.26
CA PRO A 94 -5.51 3.39 28.63
C PRO A 94 -5.65 4.79 29.24
N ASP A 95 -4.88 5.76 28.76
CA ASP A 95 -4.91 7.16 29.21
C ASP A 95 -5.96 8.01 28.47
N GLY A 96 -6.70 7.42 27.51
CA GLY A 96 -7.71 8.11 26.72
C GLY A 96 -7.16 9.02 25.62
N SER A 97 -5.82 9.12 25.47
CA SER A 97 -5.23 9.89 24.38
C SER A 97 -5.31 9.11 23.05
N PRO A 98 -5.31 9.78 21.88
CA PRO A 98 -5.28 9.08 20.61
C PRO A 98 -3.95 8.35 20.39
N TRP A 99 -3.99 7.32 19.55
CA TRP A 99 -2.81 6.73 18.93
C TRP A 99 -2.21 7.74 17.96
N ARG A 100 -0.90 7.97 18.05
CA ARG A 100 -0.19 8.89 17.16
C ARG A 100 0.70 8.09 16.22
N ILE A 101 0.38 8.12 14.92
CA ILE A 101 1.04 7.32 13.90
C ILE A 101 1.67 8.27 12.88
N GLY A 102 3.00 8.24 12.79
CA GLY A 102 3.73 9.02 11.81
C GLY A 102 3.59 8.43 10.41
N ILE A 103 3.25 9.27 9.43
CA ILE A 103 3.38 8.95 8.01
C ILE A 103 4.77 9.35 7.57
N GLN A 104 5.53 8.40 7.07
CA GLN A 104 6.90 8.63 6.63
C GLN A 104 6.94 9.56 5.40
N THR A 105 7.95 10.42 5.34
CA THR A 105 8.27 11.19 4.13
C THR A 105 8.59 10.22 2.99
N PRO A 106 7.94 10.33 1.81
CA PRO A 106 8.12 9.40 0.70
C PRO A 106 9.39 9.70 -0.11
N GLU A 107 10.52 9.70 0.58
CA GLU A 107 11.84 9.91 0.02
C GLU A 107 12.77 8.76 0.43
N ALA A 108 13.53 8.28 -0.54
CA ALA A 108 14.46 7.18 -0.34
C ALA A 108 15.49 7.53 0.77
N GLY A 109 15.60 6.64 1.76
CA GLY A 109 16.54 6.82 2.88
C GLY A 109 16.15 7.89 3.90
N SER A 110 14.99 8.55 3.74
CA SER A 110 14.48 9.49 4.75
C SER A 110 14.01 8.74 6.00
N SER A 111 14.33 9.28 7.17
CA SER A 111 13.77 8.88 8.47
C SER A 111 12.77 9.91 9.01
N GLY A 112 12.43 10.94 8.22
CA GLY A 112 11.52 12.01 8.58
C GLY A 112 10.05 11.58 8.50
N TYR A 113 9.20 12.40 9.10
CA TYR A 113 7.74 12.27 9.01
C TYR A 113 7.18 13.41 8.16
N LEU A 114 6.30 13.05 7.23
CA LEU A 114 5.47 14.01 6.50
C LEU A 114 4.41 14.65 7.41
N GLY A 115 3.86 13.83 8.31
CA GLY A 115 2.83 14.24 9.24
C GLY A 115 2.46 13.12 10.22
N VAL A 116 1.51 13.41 11.08
CA VAL A 116 1.03 12.50 12.12
C VAL A 116 -0.48 12.37 12.03
N LEU A 117 -0.95 11.12 12.05
CA LEU A 117 -2.36 10.75 12.24
C LEU A 117 -2.64 10.53 13.72
N GLU A 118 -3.73 11.12 14.22
CA GLU A 118 -4.26 10.88 15.56
C GLU A 118 -5.55 10.07 15.43
N LEU A 119 -5.51 8.81 15.89
CA LEU A 119 -6.58 7.83 15.70
C LEU A 119 -7.01 7.22 17.03
N THR A 120 -8.28 6.82 17.13
CA THR A 120 -8.84 6.11 18.28
C THR A 120 -9.29 4.71 17.87
N GLY A 121 -9.42 3.81 18.82
CA GLY A 121 -9.89 2.45 18.59
C GLY A 121 -8.92 1.59 17.81
N SER A 122 -9.48 0.59 17.15
CA SER A 122 -8.74 -0.42 16.38
C SER A 122 -8.67 -0.02 14.91
N GLN A 123 -7.52 0.48 14.46
CA GLN A 123 -7.28 0.95 13.12
C GLN A 123 -6.00 0.33 12.53
N ALA A 124 -6.00 0.07 11.24
CA ALA A 124 -4.80 -0.19 10.46
C ALA A 124 -4.39 1.07 9.69
N VAL A 125 -3.10 1.36 9.63
CA VAL A 125 -2.50 2.43 8.83
C VAL A 125 -1.39 1.80 8.02
N ILE A 126 -1.61 1.69 6.72
CA ILE A 126 -0.70 0.95 5.84
C ILE A 126 -0.37 1.80 4.63
N THR A 127 0.93 1.89 4.33
CA THR A 127 1.44 2.71 3.24
C THR A 127 2.10 1.84 2.18
N SER A 128 1.77 2.10 0.91
CA SER A 128 2.50 1.64 -0.26
C SER A 128 3.22 2.81 -0.91
N GLY A 129 4.49 2.61 -1.27
CA GLY A 129 5.30 3.64 -1.90
C GLY A 129 6.47 3.08 -2.72
N GLY A 130 6.86 3.82 -3.77
CA GLY A 130 7.94 3.42 -4.65
C GLY A 130 9.34 3.53 -4.02
N TYR A 131 9.48 4.23 -2.90
CA TYR A 131 10.75 4.52 -2.22
C TYR A 131 11.24 3.40 -1.28
N GLU A 132 10.40 2.40 -0.97
CA GLU A 132 10.77 1.31 -0.05
C GLU A 132 11.69 0.27 -0.69
N ARG A 133 11.37 -0.15 -1.93
CA ARG A 133 12.15 -1.14 -2.68
C ARG A 133 12.24 -0.69 -4.13
N TYR A 134 13.40 -0.18 -4.50
CA TYR A 134 13.67 0.39 -5.83
C TYR A 134 15.11 0.14 -6.25
N PHE A 135 15.38 0.36 -7.52
CA PHE A 135 16.72 0.51 -8.08
C PHE A 135 16.74 1.62 -9.13
N GLU A 136 17.91 2.06 -9.50
CA GLU A 136 18.11 3.08 -10.52
C GLU A 136 18.93 2.50 -11.67
N GLU A 137 18.49 2.75 -12.91
CA GLU A 137 19.21 2.39 -14.14
C GLU A 137 18.98 3.48 -15.17
N ASP A 138 20.04 3.95 -15.80
CA ASP A 138 20.04 5.03 -16.81
C ASP A 138 19.32 6.33 -16.36
N GLY A 139 19.44 6.67 -15.07
CA GLY A 139 18.83 7.87 -14.49
C GLY A 139 17.31 7.76 -14.25
N GLN A 140 16.74 6.58 -14.38
CA GLN A 140 15.35 6.28 -14.09
C GLN A 140 15.25 5.36 -12.88
N THR A 141 14.31 5.67 -11.98
CA THR A 141 14.00 4.84 -10.79
C THR A 141 12.92 3.83 -11.13
N TYR A 142 13.11 2.59 -10.71
CA TYR A 142 12.18 1.48 -10.85
C TYR A 142 11.89 0.89 -9.48
N TRP A 143 10.60 0.63 -9.16
CA TRP A 143 10.12 0.08 -7.89
C TRP A 143 9.35 -1.21 -8.05
N HIS A 144 9.17 -1.92 -6.97
CA HIS A 144 8.59 -3.26 -6.94
C HIS A 144 7.08 -3.34 -7.15
N ILE A 145 6.37 -2.21 -7.14
CA ILE A 145 4.90 -2.19 -7.33
C ILE A 145 4.63 -2.20 -8.82
N MET A 146 4.16 -3.35 -9.32
CA MET A 146 3.94 -3.58 -10.74
C MET A 146 2.52 -3.24 -11.17
N ASP A 147 2.39 -2.63 -12.35
CA ASP A 147 1.13 -2.54 -13.06
C ASP A 147 0.85 -3.89 -13.75
N PRO A 148 -0.26 -4.58 -13.42
CA PRO A 148 -0.59 -5.87 -13.99
C PRO A 148 -0.83 -5.83 -15.51
N GLU A 149 -1.22 -4.68 -16.07
CA GLU A 149 -1.47 -4.53 -17.50
C GLU A 149 -0.18 -4.46 -18.33
N THR A 150 0.91 -3.99 -17.72
CA THR A 150 2.18 -3.76 -18.43
C THR A 150 3.32 -4.63 -17.92
N ALA A 151 3.17 -5.30 -16.77
CA ALA A 151 4.21 -6.00 -16.03
C ALA A 151 5.44 -5.13 -15.70
N ALA A 152 5.29 -3.81 -15.75
CA ALA A 152 6.31 -2.81 -15.41
C ALA A 152 5.94 -2.07 -14.11
N PRO A 153 6.88 -1.37 -13.45
CA PRO A 153 6.58 -0.52 -12.32
C PRO A 153 5.48 0.50 -12.65
N ALA A 154 4.44 0.56 -11.81
CA ALA A 154 3.30 1.44 -12.00
C ALA A 154 3.72 2.92 -12.03
N ARG A 155 3.18 3.70 -12.96
CA ARG A 155 3.48 5.13 -13.16
C ARG A 155 2.20 5.94 -13.09
N SER A 156 1.61 6.05 -11.91
CA SER A 156 0.30 6.66 -11.69
C SER A 156 0.36 8.13 -11.22
N GLY A 157 1.58 8.69 -11.08
CA GLY A 157 1.79 10.03 -10.52
C GLY A 157 1.77 10.08 -8.99
N LEU A 158 1.77 8.92 -8.31
CA LEU A 158 1.80 8.81 -6.85
C LEU A 158 3.19 8.42 -6.32
N LYS A 159 3.68 9.12 -5.30
CA LYS A 159 4.86 8.75 -4.51
C LYS A 159 4.51 7.76 -3.42
N SER A 160 3.40 8.01 -2.71
CA SER A 160 2.90 7.09 -1.67
C SER A 160 1.40 7.18 -1.49
N VAL A 161 0.84 6.09 -0.98
CA VAL A 161 -0.57 5.93 -0.62
C VAL A 161 -0.64 5.34 0.77
N THR A 162 -1.22 6.06 1.72
CA THR A 162 -1.54 5.56 3.05
C THR A 162 -3.04 5.33 3.14
N ILE A 163 -3.46 4.13 3.52
CA ILE A 163 -4.85 3.77 3.77
C ILE A 163 -5.06 3.56 5.27
N VAL A 164 -6.20 4.06 5.76
CA VAL A 164 -6.66 3.89 7.13
C VAL A 164 -8.03 3.21 7.12
N SER A 165 -8.16 2.07 7.79
CA SER A 165 -9.41 1.31 7.92
C SER A 165 -9.32 0.37 9.12
N PRO A 166 -10.45 -0.14 9.66
CA PRO A 166 -10.44 -1.17 10.68
C PRO A 166 -9.84 -2.52 10.25
N LEU A 167 -9.63 -2.77 8.96
CA LEU A 167 -9.13 -4.03 8.42
C LEU A 167 -7.75 -3.87 7.78
N GLY A 168 -6.73 -4.50 8.37
CA GLY A 168 -5.36 -4.43 7.89
C GLY A 168 -5.18 -5.06 6.50
N VAL A 169 -5.75 -6.24 6.26
CA VAL A 169 -5.69 -6.89 4.94
C VAL A 169 -6.28 -6.00 3.84
N TYR A 170 -7.34 -5.26 4.14
CA TYR A 170 -7.97 -4.33 3.22
C TYR A 170 -7.08 -3.11 2.95
N CYS A 171 -6.48 -2.53 4.00
CA CYS A 171 -5.53 -1.42 3.86
C CYS A 171 -4.32 -1.81 3.00
N ASP A 172 -3.74 -3.01 3.22
CA ASP A 172 -2.57 -3.50 2.50
C ASP A 172 -2.87 -3.67 0.99
N ALA A 173 -4.00 -4.33 0.68
CA ALA A 173 -4.46 -4.50 -0.69
C ALA A 173 -4.78 -3.17 -1.38
N LEU A 174 -5.52 -2.29 -0.68
CA LEU A 174 -6.04 -1.07 -1.28
C LEU A 174 -4.95 -0.01 -1.48
N SER A 175 -3.97 0.10 -0.56
CA SER A 175 -2.84 1.01 -0.74
C SER A 175 -2.06 0.72 -2.03
N THR A 176 -1.84 -0.57 -2.32
CA THR A 176 -1.22 -1.00 -3.57
C THR A 176 -2.12 -0.75 -4.78
N ALA A 177 -3.43 -1.04 -4.68
CA ALA A 177 -4.37 -0.83 -5.77
C ALA A 177 -4.50 0.64 -6.16
N VAL A 178 -4.60 1.55 -5.19
CA VAL A 178 -4.62 3.00 -5.42
C VAL A 178 -3.29 3.48 -6.00
N PHE A 179 -2.16 2.97 -5.49
CA PHE A 179 -0.84 3.32 -6.03
C PHE A 179 -0.71 2.97 -7.52
N VAL A 180 -1.28 1.85 -7.96
CA VAL A 180 -1.28 1.44 -9.37
C VAL A 180 -2.27 2.27 -10.21
N ARG A 181 -3.47 2.56 -9.68
CA ARG A 181 -4.58 3.17 -10.44
C ARG A 181 -4.55 4.70 -10.45
N GLY A 182 -3.84 5.33 -9.52
CA GLY A 182 -3.70 6.79 -9.42
C GLY A 182 -4.71 7.46 -8.49
N ALA A 183 -4.44 8.75 -8.24
CA ALA A 183 -5.16 9.55 -7.23
C ALA A 183 -6.65 9.74 -7.56
N ASP A 184 -6.98 10.05 -8.81
CA ASP A 184 -8.37 10.28 -9.22
C ASP A 184 -9.22 9.01 -9.04
N TRP A 185 -8.69 7.85 -9.46
CA TRP A 185 -9.38 6.59 -9.24
C TRP A 185 -9.56 6.30 -7.74
N GLY A 186 -8.54 6.55 -6.91
CA GLY A 186 -8.62 6.40 -5.46
C GLY A 186 -9.71 7.27 -4.85
N ALA A 187 -9.79 8.53 -5.27
CA ALA A 187 -10.80 9.47 -4.80
C ALA A 187 -12.22 9.03 -5.19
N ASP A 188 -12.43 8.59 -6.44
CA ASP A 188 -13.74 8.11 -6.90
C ASP A 188 -14.15 6.79 -6.21
N PHE A 189 -13.18 5.91 -5.98
CA PHE A 189 -13.41 4.68 -5.24
C PHE A 189 -13.81 4.97 -3.78
N TRP A 190 -13.12 5.90 -3.10
CA TRP A 190 -13.47 6.34 -1.75
C TRP A 190 -14.88 6.94 -1.67
N ARG A 191 -15.26 7.83 -2.62
CA ARG A 191 -16.60 8.40 -2.66
C ARG A 191 -17.70 7.36 -2.73
N THR A 192 -17.43 6.23 -3.35
CA THR A 192 -18.41 5.14 -3.55
C THR A 192 -18.49 4.20 -2.35
N HIS A 193 -17.37 3.94 -1.65
CA HIS A 193 -17.28 2.88 -0.63
C HIS A 193 -17.30 3.44 0.80
N GLN A 194 -16.59 4.51 1.10
CA GLN A 194 -16.57 5.24 2.38
C GLN A 194 -16.25 4.37 3.63
N ASP A 195 -15.61 3.23 3.45
CA ASP A 195 -15.23 2.27 4.52
C ASP A 195 -13.73 2.32 4.85
N PHE A 196 -13.03 3.29 4.26
CA PHE A 196 -11.62 3.59 4.51
C PHE A 196 -11.36 5.08 4.35
N GLU A 197 -10.22 5.52 4.84
CA GLU A 197 -9.70 6.86 4.61
C GLU A 197 -8.29 6.78 3.98
N MET A 198 -7.82 7.85 3.36
CA MET A 198 -6.51 7.86 2.74
C MET A 198 -5.77 9.18 2.79
N VAL A 199 -4.44 9.08 2.74
CA VAL A 199 -3.49 10.17 2.48
C VAL A 199 -2.69 9.80 1.26
N LEU A 200 -2.69 10.67 0.25
CA LEU A 200 -1.97 10.49 -1.01
C LEU A 200 -0.88 11.55 -1.14
N VAL A 201 0.32 11.15 -1.49
CA VAL A 201 1.41 12.05 -1.85
C VAL A 201 1.69 11.87 -3.34
N LEU A 202 1.56 12.95 -4.11
CA LEU A 202 1.74 12.96 -5.55
C LEU A 202 3.20 13.27 -5.93
N GLU A 203 3.59 12.92 -7.14
CA GLU A 203 4.94 13.18 -7.66
C GLU A 203 5.26 14.68 -7.79
N ASP A 204 4.25 15.53 -8.00
CA ASP A 204 4.36 16.99 -8.02
C ASP A 204 4.54 17.63 -6.64
N GLY A 205 4.48 16.80 -5.56
CA GLY A 205 4.58 17.24 -4.17
C GLY A 205 3.24 17.62 -3.53
N SER A 206 2.13 17.59 -4.27
CA SER A 206 0.82 17.84 -3.67
C SER A 206 0.38 16.70 -2.74
N LEU A 207 -0.43 17.06 -1.74
CA LEU A 207 -0.94 16.15 -0.73
C LEU A 207 -2.46 16.15 -0.76
N TRP A 208 -3.07 14.96 -0.90
CA TRP A 208 -4.51 14.81 -0.83
C TRP A 208 -4.90 13.97 0.39
N VAL A 209 -5.96 14.40 1.08
CA VAL A 209 -6.45 13.73 2.29
C VAL A 209 -7.97 13.61 2.19
N THR A 210 -8.52 12.46 2.51
CA THR A 210 -9.98 12.28 2.58
C THR A 210 -10.58 13.05 3.76
N ALA A 211 -11.82 13.50 3.61
CA ALA A 211 -12.51 14.36 4.58
C ALA A 211 -12.52 13.79 6.00
N GLY A 212 -12.61 12.46 6.16
CA GLY A 212 -12.59 11.80 7.47
C GLY A 212 -11.27 11.94 8.23
N LEU A 213 -10.15 12.18 7.54
CA LEU A 213 -8.84 12.40 8.18
C LEU A 213 -8.47 13.88 8.32
N ALA A 214 -9.19 14.81 7.70
CA ALA A 214 -8.82 16.23 7.67
C ALA A 214 -8.64 16.86 9.06
N GLY A 215 -9.36 16.36 10.07
CA GLY A 215 -9.22 16.79 11.47
C GLY A 215 -8.23 15.98 12.33
N SER A 216 -7.76 14.85 11.80
CA SER A 216 -6.89 13.90 12.52
C SER A 216 -5.47 13.86 11.97
N PHE A 217 -5.23 14.45 10.80
CA PHE A 217 -3.93 14.52 10.16
C PHE A 217 -3.29 15.89 10.36
N THR A 218 -2.07 15.94 10.90
CA THR A 218 -1.31 17.16 11.11
C THR A 218 0.04 17.03 10.41
N LEU A 219 0.38 17.98 9.55
CA LEU A 219 1.70 18.06 8.91
C LEU A 219 2.82 18.27 9.93
N ALA A 220 3.97 17.66 9.69
CA ALA A 220 5.18 17.94 10.44
C ALA A 220 5.67 19.38 10.19
N GLU A 221 6.50 19.90 11.08
CA GLU A 221 6.96 21.30 11.06
C GLU A 221 7.62 21.69 9.73
N ASP A 222 8.41 20.77 9.17
CA ASP A 222 9.13 20.97 7.89
C ASP A 222 8.21 21.00 6.65
N TYR A 223 6.93 20.62 6.81
CA TYR A 223 5.95 20.46 5.72
C TYR A 223 4.71 21.34 5.87
N GLN A 224 4.68 22.27 6.83
CA GLN A 224 3.51 23.11 7.12
C GLN A 224 3.09 24.01 5.96
N ASP A 225 4.00 24.30 5.02
CA ASP A 225 3.73 25.11 3.83
C ASP A 225 3.12 24.28 2.67
N LEU A 226 2.98 22.96 2.81
CA LEU A 226 2.35 22.13 1.78
C LEU A 226 0.85 22.42 1.71
N GLU A 227 0.35 22.59 0.50
CA GLU A 227 -1.08 22.68 0.25
C GLU A 227 -1.71 21.28 0.38
N VAL A 228 -2.69 21.16 1.29
CA VAL A 228 -3.45 19.94 1.51
C VAL A 228 -4.80 20.04 0.80
N THR A 229 -5.00 19.24 -0.22
CA THR A 229 -6.30 19.09 -0.87
C THR A 229 -7.16 18.12 -0.11
N VAL A 230 -8.31 18.56 0.39
CA VAL A 230 -9.27 17.67 1.06
C VAL A 230 -10.26 17.10 0.04
N ILE A 231 -10.21 15.77 -0.14
CA ILE A 231 -11.16 15.03 -0.99
C ILE A 231 -12.52 15.03 -0.29
N GLN A 232 -13.51 15.60 -0.95
CA GLN A 232 -14.90 15.66 -0.48
C GLN A 232 -15.76 14.60 -1.17
N LEU A 233 -16.92 14.31 -0.57
CA LEU A 233 -17.97 13.43 -1.11
C LEU A 233 -18.59 13.99 -2.40
#